data_530ff1d62458cd93fffc8cda84bc8959
#
_entry.id   530ff1d62458cd93fffc8cda84bc8959
#
_cell.length_a   1.000
_cell.length_b   1.000
_cell.length_c   1.000
_cell.angle_alpha   90.00
_cell.angle_beta   90.00
_cell.angle_gamma   90.00
#
_symmetry.space_group_name_H-M   'P 1'
#
loop_
_entity.id
_entity.type
_entity.pdbx_description
1 polymer ?
#
loop_
_entity_poly.entity_id
_entity_poly.type
_entity_poly.pdbx_seq_one_letter_code
_entity_poly.pdbx_strand_id
1 'polypeptide(L)'
;EGLSFEDKRILKSAIEENVTPLLILNKWDKLNTEQRDALNSSVKKDLKQHKWISLIRISALSKKNITLISKQLDLIEKQLATRISTSELNTHFRSLWTKNPPHPFRGKRAKLKYVTQYSTFPPEFAFTLSGRIPKNYEAFIENYIRDTFKMNTISFRIKINA
;
A
#
# COMPACT_ATOMS: atom_id res chain seq x y z
N GLU A 1 -7.86 7.32 22.50
CA GLU A 1 -7.40 8.24 21.44
C GLU A 1 -6.81 7.41 20.30
N GLY A 2 -6.99 7.88 19.06
CA GLY A 2 -6.40 7.26 17.87
C GLY A 2 -4.89 7.54 17.75
N LEU A 3 -4.40 7.69 16.51
CA LEU A 3 -3.02 8.10 16.28
C LEU A 3 -2.83 9.55 16.69
N SER A 4 -1.78 9.83 17.47
CA SER A 4 -1.39 11.19 17.81
C SER A 4 -0.94 11.99 16.58
N PHE A 5 -0.79 13.30 16.72
CA PHE A 5 -0.24 14.12 15.64
C PHE A 5 1.18 13.68 15.24
N GLU A 6 2.00 13.33 16.23
CA GLU A 6 3.37 12.84 15.99
C GLU A 6 3.38 11.48 15.29
N ASP A 7 2.50 10.55 15.70
CA ASP A 7 2.38 9.25 15.02
C ASP A 7 2.02 9.43 13.54
N LYS A 8 1.08 10.31 13.24
CA LYS A 8 0.67 10.63 11.86
C LYS A 8 1.80 11.27 11.06
N ARG A 9 2.61 12.12 11.68
CA ARG A 9 3.78 12.74 11.05
C ARG A 9 4.84 11.72 10.70
N ILE A 10 5.17 10.82 11.64
CA ILE A 10 6.13 9.72 11.43
C ILE A 10 5.62 8.79 10.31
N LEU A 11 4.35 8.41 10.37
CA LEU A 11 3.73 7.55 9.37
C LEU A 11 3.78 8.16 7.97
N LYS A 12 3.44 9.44 7.86
CA LYS A 12 3.52 10.19 6.60
C LYS A 12 4.95 10.21 6.03
N SER A 13 5.94 10.52 6.88
CA SER A 13 7.34 10.53 6.48
C SER A 13 7.80 9.15 5.97
N ALA A 14 7.44 8.08 6.67
CA ALA A 14 7.76 6.71 6.23
C ALA A 14 7.16 6.40 4.84
N ILE A 15 5.91 6.78 4.60
CA ILE A 15 5.23 6.56 3.30
C ILE A 15 5.92 7.38 2.20
N GLU A 16 6.23 8.65 2.45
CA GLU A 16 6.91 9.54 1.49
C GLU A 16 8.29 9.01 1.09
N GLU A 17 9.00 8.38 2.04
CA GLU A 17 10.29 7.72 1.80
C GLU A 17 10.18 6.29 1.23
N ASN A 18 8.97 5.86 0.90
CA ASN A 18 8.69 4.50 0.41
C ASN A 18 9.12 3.39 1.39
N VAL A 19 9.07 3.68 2.69
CA VAL A 19 9.29 2.72 3.77
C VAL A 19 7.98 2.04 4.12
N THR A 20 7.99 0.73 4.31
CA THR A 20 6.80 -0.03 4.72
C THR A 20 6.61 0.04 6.23
N PRO A 21 5.61 0.77 6.75
CA PRO A 21 5.35 0.85 8.18
C PRO A 21 4.55 -0.35 8.67
N LEU A 22 4.88 -0.82 9.87
CA LEU A 22 4.09 -1.75 10.65
C LEU A 22 3.60 -1.04 11.91
N LEU A 23 2.29 -0.84 12.03
CA LEU A 23 1.69 -0.15 13.17
C LEU A 23 1.37 -1.14 14.29
N ILE A 24 1.86 -0.85 15.49
CA ILE A 24 1.68 -1.71 16.66
C ILE A 24 0.96 -0.94 17.77
N LEU A 25 -0.24 -1.38 18.14
CA LEU A 25 -0.96 -0.88 19.30
C LEU A 25 -0.63 -1.73 20.52
N ASN A 26 0.22 -1.20 21.39
CA ASN A 26 0.64 -1.88 22.62
C ASN A 26 -0.32 -1.58 23.79
N LYS A 27 -0.18 -2.31 24.91
CA LYS A 27 -1.00 -2.20 26.12
C LYS A 27 -2.49 -2.53 25.87
N TRP A 28 -2.75 -3.43 24.90
CA TRP A 28 -4.12 -3.82 24.51
C TRP A 28 -4.91 -4.49 25.65
N ASP A 29 -4.21 -5.08 26.62
CA ASP A 29 -4.75 -5.67 27.83
C ASP A 29 -5.41 -4.66 28.80
N LYS A 30 -4.96 -3.39 28.76
CA LYS A 30 -5.47 -2.33 29.64
C LYS A 30 -6.80 -1.74 29.19
N LEU A 31 -7.26 -2.07 27.98
CA LEU A 31 -8.48 -1.52 27.40
C LEU A 31 -9.65 -2.46 27.63
N ASN A 32 -10.79 -1.92 28.04
CA ASN A 32 -12.06 -2.64 28.01
C ASN A 32 -12.63 -2.72 26.57
N THR A 33 -13.72 -3.42 26.37
CA THR A 33 -14.32 -3.66 25.04
C THR A 33 -14.69 -2.36 24.34
N GLU A 34 -15.36 -1.45 25.02
CA GLU A 34 -15.79 -0.17 24.47
C GLU A 34 -14.60 0.70 24.02
N GLN A 35 -13.55 0.77 24.86
CA GLN A 35 -12.32 1.49 24.53
C GLN A 35 -11.58 0.87 23.32
N ARG A 36 -11.59 -0.47 23.19
CA ARG A 36 -11.01 -1.18 22.02
C ARG A 36 -11.76 -0.84 20.75
N ASP A 37 -13.09 -0.81 20.79
CA ASP A 37 -13.91 -0.50 19.62
C ASP A 37 -13.77 0.97 19.19
N ALA A 38 -13.74 1.88 20.15
CA ALA A 38 -13.49 3.29 19.90
C ALA A 38 -12.10 3.52 19.28
N LEU A 39 -11.04 2.89 19.83
CA LEU A 39 -9.68 2.99 19.30
C LEU A 39 -9.56 2.38 17.90
N ASN A 40 -10.16 1.20 17.69
CA ASN A 40 -10.19 0.56 16.36
C ASN A 40 -10.84 1.46 15.31
N SER A 41 -11.99 2.06 15.65
CA SER A 41 -12.71 2.96 14.76
C SER A 41 -11.91 4.21 14.43
N SER A 42 -11.25 4.79 15.43
CA SER A 42 -10.41 5.97 15.26
C SER A 42 -9.20 5.68 14.36
N VAL A 43 -8.43 4.62 14.65
CA VAL A 43 -7.27 4.22 13.83
C VAL A 43 -7.68 3.85 12.41
N LYS A 44 -8.82 3.16 12.24
CA LYS A 44 -9.35 2.82 10.92
C LYS A 44 -9.72 4.06 10.10
N LYS A 45 -10.22 5.11 10.76
CA LYS A 45 -10.48 6.42 10.14
C LYS A 45 -9.18 7.11 9.73
N ASP A 46 -8.17 7.11 10.60
CA ASP A 46 -6.85 7.69 10.34
C ASP A 46 -6.14 6.99 9.16
N LEU A 47 -6.25 5.66 9.05
CA LEU A 47 -5.65 4.85 7.98
C LEU A 47 -6.55 4.70 6.74
N LYS A 48 -7.62 5.46 6.59
CA LYS A 48 -8.59 5.31 5.48
C LYS A 48 -7.94 5.34 4.09
N GLN A 49 -6.93 6.18 3.89
CA GLN A 49 -6.20 6.33 2.63
C GLN A 49 -5.06 5.31 2.47
N HIS A 50 -4.65 4.65 3.57
CA HIS A 50 -3.51 3.74 3.63
C HIS A 50 -3.91 2.40 4.24
N LYS A 51 -4.99 1.80 3.73
CA LYS A 51 -5.56 0.53 4.24
C LYS A 51 -4.60 -0.65 4.15
N TRP A 52 -3.55 -0.52 3.36
CA TRP A 52 -2.49 -1.51 3.20
C TRP A 52 -1.53 -1.57 4.40
N ILE A 53 -1.52 -0.56 5.26
CA ILE A 53 -0.67 -0.54 6.44
C ILE A 53 -1.16 -1.60 7.42
N SER A 54 -0.26 -2.51 7.76
CA SER A 54 -0.55 -3.57 8.72
C SER A 54 -0.66 -3.02 10.13
N LEU A 55 -1.69 -3.47 10.86
CA LEU A 55 -1.97 -3.07 12.23
C LEU A 55 -2.03 -4.29 13.13
N ILE A 56 -1.17 -4.35 14.16
CA ILE A 56 -1.14 -5.41 15.15
C ILE A 56 -1.47 -4.85 16.54
N ARG A 57 -2.23 -5.61 17.30
CA ARG A 57 -2.61 -5.29 18.68
C ARG A 57 -1.93 -6.27 19.61
N ILE A 58 -1.10 -5.77 20.52
CA ILE A 58 -0.31 -6.58 21.43
C ILE A 58 -0.46 -6.13 22.88
N SER A 59 -0.06 -7.00 23.78
CA SER A 59 0.34 -6.62 25.14
C SER A 59 1.74 -7.14 25.37
N ALA A 60 2.71 -6.23 25.43
CA ALA A 60 4.09 -6.59 25.71
C ALA A 60 4.23 -7.18 27.14
N LEU A 61 3.45 -6.66 28.09
CA LEU A 61 3.46 -7.12 29.47
C LEU A 61 3.00 -8.58 29.62
N SER A 62 1.83 -8.90 29.04
CA SER A 62 1.26 -10.26 29.07
C SER A 62 1.76 -11.17 27.96
N LYS A 63 2.67 -10.68 27.11
CA LYS A 63 3.20 -11.36 25.91
C LYS A 63 2.11 -11.76 24.89
N LYS A 64 0.90 -11.20 24.99
CA LYS A 64 -0.21 -11.51 24.08
C LYS A 64 0.08 -10.97 22.68
N ASN A 65 -0.07 -11.82 21.67
CA ASN A 65 0.05 -11.49 20.25
C ASN A 65 1.46 -11.01 19.78
N ILE A 66 2.52 -11.14 20.60
CA ILE A 66 3.87 -10.71 20.20
C ILE A 66 4.37 -11.52 19.00
N THR A 67 4.04 -12.81 18.90
CA THR A 67 4.43 -13.65 17.76
C THR A 67 3.79 -13.22 16.43
N LEU A 68 2.75 -12.38 16.45
CA LEU A 68 2.19 -11.81 15.22
C LEU A 68 3.12 -10.80 14.57
N ILE A 69 4.02 -10.18 15.34
CA ILE A 69 5.00 -9.22 14.81
C ILE A 69 5.93 -9.93 13.84
N SER A 70 6.58 -11.04 14.27
CA SER A 70 7.49 -11.81 13.40
C SER A 70 6.75 -12.33 12.15
N LYS A 71 5.56 -12.91 12.31
CA LYS A 71 4.75 -13.38 11.17
C LYS A 71 4.43 -12.28 10.17
N GLN A 72 4.14 -11.07 10.67
CA GLN A 72 3.85 -9.93 9.79
C GLN A 72 5.11 -9.40 9.11
N LEU A 73 6.26 -9.41 9.80
CA LEU A 73 7.54 -9.04 9.20
C LEU A 73 7.95 -10.03 8.10
N ASP A 74 7.79 -11.34 8.33
CA ASP A 74 8.04 -12.38 7.31
C ASP A 74 7.16 -12.17 6.06
N LEU A 75 5.88 -11.79 6.25
CA LEU A 75 4.97 -11.49 5.15
C LEU A 75 5.41 -10.25 4.38
N ILE A 76 5.79 -9.18 5.09
CA ILE A 76 6.29 -7.94 4.49
C ILE A 76 7.56 -8.22 3.70
N GLU A 77 8.53 -8.94 4.28
CA GLU A 77 9.78 -9.31 3.62
C GLU A 77 9.52 -10.09 2.32
N LYS A 78 8.65 -11.10 2.38
CA LYS A 78 8.26 -11.88 1.21
C LYS A 78 7.65 -11.01 0.10
N GLN A 79 6.77 -10.07 0.47
CA GLN A 79 6.18 -9.16 -0.52
C GLN A 79 7.20 -8.17 -1.09
N LEU A 80 8.09 -7.63 -0.27
CA LEU A 80 9.18 -6.75 -0.71
C LEU A 80 10.15 -7.47 -1.65
N ALA A 81 10.43 -8.74 -1.41
CA ALA A 81 11.30 -9.56 -2.28
C ALA A 81 10.63 -9.98 -3.60
N THR A 82 9.33 -9.70 -3.79
CA THR A 82 8.60 -10.13 -4.98
C THR A 82 9.09 -9.37 -6.22
N ARG A 83 9.59 -10.12 -7.20
CA ARG A 83 9.95 -9.63 -8.53
C ARG A 83 8.93 -10.10 -9.55
N ILE A 84 8.24 -9.16 -10.18
CA ILE A 84 7.25 -9.45 -11.22
C ILE A 84 7.96 -9.28 -12.58
N SER A 85 7.82 -10.26 -13.46
CA SER A 85 8.42 -10.18 -14.77
C SER A 85 7.78 -9.07 -15.62
N THR A 86 8.58 -8.45 -16.47
CA THR A 86 8.09 -7.42 -17.40
C THR A 86 7.00 -7.95 -18.33
N SER A 87 7.12 -9.20 -18.76
CA SER A 87 6.11 -9.86 -19.61
C SER A 87 4.77 -9.97 -18.88
N GLU A 88 4.79 -10.45 -17.63
CA GLU A 88 3.60 -10.59 -16.79
C GLU A 88 2.95 -9.23 -16.54
N LEU A 89 3.72 -8.20 -16.13
CA LEU A 89 3.21 -6.85 -15.95
C LEU A 89 2.52 -6.33 -17.21
N ASN A 90 3.17 -6.44 -18.37
CA ASN A 90 2.60 -5.93 -19.62
C ASN A 90 1.35 -6.70 -20.04
N THR A 91 1.29 -8.01 -19.83
CA THR A 91 0.09 -8.82 -20.10
C THR A 91 -1.10 -8.35 -19.26
N HIS A 92 -0.90 -8.22 -17.94
CA HIS A 92 -1.93 -7.76 -17.03
C HIS A 92 -2.39 -6.33 -17.34
N PHE A 93 -1.46 -5.39 -17.52
CA PHE A 93 -1.80 -3.99 -17.72
C PHE A 93 -2.36 -3.68 -19.11
N ARG A 94 -1.99 -4.40 -20.16
CA ARG A 94 -2.66 -4.30 -21.47
C ARG A 94 -4.12 -4.74 -21.38
N SER A 95 -4.38 -5.86 -20.70
CA SER A 95 -5.74 -6.32 -20.45
C SER A 95 -6.54 -5.30 -19.64
N LEU A 96 -5.94 -4.73 -18.58
CA LEU A 96 -6.55 -3.69 -17.76
C LEU A 96 -6.90 -2.45 -18.59
N TRP A 97 -5.99 -1.95 -19.42
CA TRP A 97 -6.20 -0.79 -20.29
C TRP A 97 -7.31 -1.00 -21.34
N THR A 98 -7.47 -2.26 -21.80
CA THR A 98 -8.55 -2.62 -22.73
C THR A 98 -9.91 -2.64 -22.04
N LYS A 99 -9.98 -3.24 -20.85
CA LYS A 99 -11.24 -3.40 -20.10
C LYS A 99 -11.67 -2.12 -19.38
N ASN A 100 -10.72 -1.38 -18.84
CA ASN A 100 -10.94 -0.19 -18.02
C ASN A 100 -10.00 0.95 -18.48
N PRO A 101 -10.18 1.51 -19.67
CA PRO A 101 -9.32 2.57 -20.18
C PRO A 101 -9.45 3.83 -19.32
N PRO A 102 -8.37 4.62 -19.14
CA PRO A 102 -8.45 5.91 -18.45
C PRO A 102 -9.37 6.88 -19.19
N HIS A 103 -10.07 7.72 -18.43
CA HIS A 103 -10.82 8.80 -19.03
C HIS A 103 -9.91 9.75 -19.82
N PRO A 104 -10.37 10.31 -20.94
CA PRO A 104 -9.59 11.27 -21.72
C PRO A 104 -9.16 12.46 -20.85
N PHE A 105 -7.88 12.81 -20.92
CA PHE A 105 -7.38 14.03 -20.32
C PHE A 105 -7.21 15.09 -21.43
N ARG A 106 -7.92 16.21 -21.33
CA ARG A 106 -7.97 17.25 -22.36
C ARG A 106 -8.28 16.70 -23.78
N GLY A 107 -9.28 15.82 -23.86
CA GLY A 107 -9.71 15.22 -25.12
C GLY A 107 -8.84 14.09 -25.67
N LYS A 108 -7.72 13.78 -25.06
CA LYS A 108 -6.81 12.70 -25.51
C LYS A 108 -6.79 11.55 -24.51
N ARG A 109 -6.93 10.30 -25.00
CA ARG A 109 -6.77 9.08 -24.19
C ARG A 109 -5.32 8.67 -24.13
N ALA A 110 -4.83 8.42 -22.94
CA ALA A 110 -3.50 7.85 -22.74
C ALA A 110 -3.48 6.38 -23.20
N LYS A 111 -2.45 5.99 -23.93
CA LYS A 111 -2.19 4.59 -24.30
C LYS A 111 -1.03 4.07 -23.49
N LEU A 112 -1.15 2.85 -22.98
CA LEU A 112 -0.06 2.16 -22.33
C LEU A 112 0.94 1.68 -23.38
N LYS A 113 2.20 2.11 -23.26
CA LYS A 113 3.30 1.62 -24.08
C LYS A 113 4.00 0.46 -23.40
N TYR A 114 4.37 0.65 -22.12
CA TYR A 114 5.21 -0.29 -21.41
C TYR A 114 5.10 -0.12 -19.90
N VAL A 115 5.24 -1.25 -19.16
CA VAL A 115 5.33 -1.28 -17.69
C VAL A 115 6.52 -2.14 -17.28
N THR A 116 7.26 -1.68 -16.29
CA THR A 116 8.36 -2.46 -15.70
C THR A 116 8.47 -2.22 -14.20
N GLN A 117 8.88 -3.23 -13.46
CA GLN A 117 9.38 -3.08 -12.10
C GLN A 117 10.89 -2.88 -12.18
N TYR A 118 11.36 -1.66 -11.93
CA TYR A 118 12.78 -1.32 -12.05
C TYR A 118 13.55 -1.42 -10.72
N SER A 119 12.84 -1.43 -9.59
CA SER A 119 13.41 -1.74 -8.27
C SER A 119 12.55 -2.78 -7.54
N THR A 120 13.20 -3.62 -6.72
CA THR A 120 12.53 -4.64 -5.92
C THR A 120 12.48 -4.25 -4.45
N PHE A 121 13.49 -3.53 -3.97
CA PHE A 121 13.63 -3.22 -2.56
C PHE A 121 14.06 -1.76 -2.34
N PRO A 122 13.11 -0.85 -2.09
CA PRO A 122 11.64 -0.99 -2.14
C PRO A 122 11.12 -1.23 -3.57
N PRO A 123 9.94 -1.84 -3.76
CA PRO A 123 9.39 -2.05 -5.09
C PRO A 123 9.03 -0.72 -5.76
N GLU A 124 9.45 -0.57 -7.02
CA GLU A 124 9.14 0.61 -7.81
C GLU A 124 8.77 0.22 -9.25
N PHE A 125 7.68 0.79 -9.75
CA PHE A 125 7.12 0.51 -11.06
C PHE A 125 7.18 1.76 -11.95
N ALA A 126 7.60 1.58 -13.20
CA ALA A 126 7.55 2.64 -14.20
C ALA A 126 6.54 2.30 -15.29
N PHE A 127 5.61 3.23 -15.53
CA PHE A 127 4.62 3.18 -16.59
C PHE A 127 4.99 4.17 -17.67
N THR A 128 5.24 3.71 -18.88
CA THR A 128 5.45 4.57 -20.05
C THR A 128 4.15 4.68 -20.82
N LEU A 129 3.63 5.89 -20.93
CA LEU A 129 2.35 6.20 -21.56
C LEU A 129 2.53 7.13 -22.77
N SER A 130 1.56 7.16 -23.67
CA SER A 130 1.43 8.21 -24.68
C SER A 130 0.35 9.20 -24.26
N GLY A 131 0.62 10.03 -23.26
CA GLY A 131 -0.32 11.00 -22.73
C GLY A 131 -0.59 10.85 -21.25
N ARG A 132 -1.27 11.82 -20.67
CA ARG A 132 -1.50 11.91 -19.22
C ARG A 132 -2.74 11.14 -18.80
N ILE A 133 -2.67 10.59 -17.58
CA ILE A 133 -3.81 9.98 -16.89
C ILE A 133 -4.25 10.86 -15.72
N PRO A 134 -5.53 10.82 -15.33
CA PRO A 134 -6.00 11.53 -14.15
C PRO A 134 -5.55 10.84 -12.86
N LYS A 135 -5.39 11.61 -11.76
CA LYS A 135 -4.91 11.10 -10.45
C LYS A 135 -5.73 9.93 -9.89
N ASN A 136 -7.04 9.92 -10.11
CA ASN A 136 -7.88 8.80 -9.67
C ASN A 136 -7.54 7.50 -10.41
N TYR A 137 -7.03 7.58 -11.64
CA TYR A 137 -6.57 6.40 -12.37
C TYR A 137 -5.21 5.88 -11.85
N GLU A 138 -4.34 6.77 -11.35
CA GLU A 138 -3.11 6.34 -10.65
C GLU A 138 -3.44 5.52 -9.40
N ALA A 139 -4.40 5.99 -8.58
CA ALA A 139 -4.89 5.23 -7.42
C ALA A 139 -5.53 3.88 -7.82
N PHE A 140 -6.22 3.84 -8.97
CA PHE A 140 -6.75 2.59 -9.51
C PHE A 140 -5.65 1.61 -9.91
N ILE A 141 -4.57 2.09 -10.58
CA ILE A 141 -3.38 1.28 -10.89
C ILE A 141 -2.75 0.73 -9.60
N GLU A 142 -2.60 1.58 -8.58
CA GLU A 142 -2.04 1.17 -7.29
C GLU A 142 -2.84 0.03 -6.67
N ASN A 143 -4.15 0.18 -6.57
CA ASN A 143 -5.03 -0.87 -6.04
C ASN A 143 -4.95 -2.16 -6.88
N TYR A 144 -4.88 -2.04 -8.20
CA TYR A 144 -4.73 -3.18 -9.09
C TYR A 144 -3.43 -3.95 -8.84
N ILE A 145 -2.30 -3.24 -8.64
CA ILE A 145 -1.01 -3.87 -8.27
C ILE A 145 -1.17 -4.62 -6.95
N ARG A 146 -1.76 -3.99 -5.93
CA ARG A 146 -1.96 -4.59 -4.61
C ARG A 146 -2.73 -5.90 -4.68
N ASP A 147 -3.84 -5.89 -5.38
CA ASP A 147 -4.76 -7.03 -5.44
C ASP A 147 -4.21 -8.14 -6.33
N THR A 148 -3.69 -7.81 -7.52
CA THR A 148 -3.25 -8.78 -8.52
C THR A 148 -1.96 -9.47 -8.11
N PHE A 149 -0.97 -8.69 -7.64
CA PHE A 149 0.37 -9.21 -7.32
C PHE A 149 0.59 -9.44 -5.82
N LYS A 150 -0.49 -9.36 -5.02
CA LYS A 150 -0.48 -9.63 -3.57
C LYS A 150 0.50 -8.73 -2.79
N MET A 151 0.65 -7.48 -3.24
CA MET A 151 1.47 -6.46 -2.57
C MET A 151 0.61 -5.57 -1.64
N ASN A 152 -0.20 -6.21 -0.80
CA ASN A 152 -1.25 -5.55 -0.02
C ASN A 152 -0.85 -5.13 1.39
N THR A 153 0.42 -5.35 1.80
CA THR A 153 0.94 -4.93 3.12
C THR A 153 2.24 -4.14 3.04
N ILE A 154 2.63 -3.71 1.84
CA ILE A 154 3.90 -3.00 1.63
C ILE A 154 3.70 -1.65 0.94
N SER A 155 4.68 -0.75 1.13
CA SER A 155 4.83 0.45 0.32
C SER A 155 5.48 0.11 -1.02
N PHE A 156 5.08 0.82 -2.06
CA PHE A 156 5.76 0.82 -3.36
C PHE A 156 5.49 2.15 -4.08
N ARG A 157 6.33 2.49 -5.04
CA ARG A 157 6.16 3.68 -5.88
C ARG A 157 5.72 3.34 -7.29
N ILE A 158 4.92 4.24 -7.85
CA ILE A 158 4.55 4.23 -9.26
C ILE A 158 5.06 5.52 -9.88
N LYS A 159 5.87 5.39 -10.93
CA LYS A 159 6.35 6.50 -11.75
C LYS A 159 5.63 6.49 -13.09
N ILE A 160 4.98 7.59 -13.43
CA ILE A 160 4.30 7.76 -14.72
C ILE A 160 5.17 8.63 -15.63
N ASN A 161 5.63 8.04 -16.74
CA ASN A 161 6.36 8.71 -17.81
C ASN A 161 5.38 8.91 -18.99
N ALA A 162 4.97 10.16 -19.21
CA ALA A 162 3.97 10.53 -20.23
C ALA A 162 4.56 11.40 -21.34
#